data_d5a51d0eff19149b98570d2b31d358ea
#
_entry.id   d5a51d0eff19149b98570d2b31d358ea
#
_cell.length_a   1.000
_cell.length_b   1.000
_cell.length_c   1.000
_cell.angle_alpha   90.00
_cell.angle_beta   90.00
_cell.angle_gamma   90.00
#
_symmetry.space_group_name_H-M   'P 1'
#
loop_
_entity.id
_entity.type
_entity.pdbx_description
1 polymer ?
#
loop_
_entity_poly.entity_id
_entity_poly.type
_entity_poly.pdbx_seq_one_letter_code
_entity_poly.pdbx_strand_id
1 'polypeptide(L)'
;NNQDLIGHTLVWHNQIPDWVTRKGDGSLVSDNTLYRNIFDHISSVAGRYSGKIKGWDVVNEAILDDGSYRENDFYKISADEYIFKSFEIAHKIDPNAELYYNDFSMYKPEKCDAAIRIANKILERGLRIDGIGLQAHWGLDYPSIDEIETSILKIHEAGFRVHFTELDIDVLPNLWEIEGADLSDNFKSNDQLNPYKSSLPDSISDLLSNRYSEIFELFDKHNDKIDRVTFWGLSDGHSWKNDWPAKGRTNYPLLFDRENNPKKAYKDIMMLFNEK
;
A
#
# COMPACT_ATOMS: atom_id res chain seq x y z
N ASN A 1 -15.19 -20.77 3.39
CA ASN A 1 -15.38 -19.63 2.48
C ASN A 1 -14.39 -19.79 1.34
N ASN A 2 -14.83 -19.52 0.14
CA ASN A 2 -13.97 -19.58 -1.06
C ASN A 2 -13.36 -18.17 -1.26
N GLN A 3 -12.31 -17.86 -0.51
CA GLN A 3 -11.65 -16.55 -0.51
C GLN A 3 -10.17 -16.71 -0.80
N ASP A 4 -9.63 -15.86 -1.67
CA ASP A 4 -8.20 -15.72 -1.88
C ASP A 4 -7.59 -14.91 -0.73
N LEU A 5 -6.46 -15.38 -0.20
CA LEU A 5 -5.71 -14.69 0.85
C LEU A 5 -4.43 -14.12 0.26
N ILE A 6 -4.14 -12.87 0.59
CA ILE A 6 -2.88 -12.21 0.23
C ILE A 6 -2.10 -11.94 1.51
N GLY A 7 -0.83 -12.32 1.49
CA GLY A 7 0.08 -12.08 2.61
C GLY A 7 0.75 -10.72 2.49
N HIS A 8 0.62 -9.90 3.52
CA HIS A 8 1.25 -8.59 3.64
C HIS A 8 1.99 -8.51 4.97
N THR A 9 3.20 -8.20 4.98
CA THR A 9 4.27 -8.14 3.97
C THR A 9 5.48 -8.92 4.50
N LEU A 10 6.31 -9.48 3.62
CA LEU A 10 7.44 -10.31 4.07
C LEU A 10 8.65 -9.44 4.49
N VAL A 11 8.97 -8.38 3.74
CA VAL A 11 10.09 -7.47 4.05
C VAL A 11 9.65 -6.02 3.94
N TRP A 12 9.70 -5.32 5.05
CA TRP A 12 9.41 -3.89 5.16
C TRP A 12 10.36 -3.25 6.17
N HIS A 13 10.79 -2.02 5.90
CA HIS A 13 11.74 -1.29 6.75
C HIS A 13 11.11 -0.77 8.05
N ASN A 14 9.80 -0.79 8.15
CA ASN A 14 9.04 -0.30 9.29
C ASN A 14 8.51 -1.47 10.14
N GLN A 15 8.21 -1.22 11.41
CA GLN A 15 7.60 -2.19 12.34
C GLN A 15 8.37 -3.51 12.48
N ILE A 16 9.69 -3.48 12.30
CA ILE A 16 10.58 -4.62 12.50
C ILE A 16 11.33 -4.51 13.83
N PRO A 17 11.68 -5.64 14.47
CA PRO A 17 12.57 -5.62 15.63
C PRO A 17 13.99 -5.21 15.24
N ASP A 18 14.66 -4.44 16.08
CA ASP A 18 16.02 -3.92 15.81
C ASP A 18 17.02 -5.03 15.46
N TRP A 19 16.92 -6.19 16.09
CA TRP A 19 17.85 -7.31 15.87
C TRP A 19 17.88 -7.85 14.43
N VAL A 20 16.89 -7.51 13.62
CA VAL A 20 16.84 -7.92 12.20
C VAL A 20 17.99 -7.25 11.44
N THR A 21 18.24 -5.97 11.70
CA THR A 21 19.21 -5.14 10.98
C THR A 21 20.37 -4.64 11.86
N ARG A 22 20.25 -4.76 13.20
CA ARG A 22 21.21 -4.20 14.15
C ARG A 22 21.68 -5.24 15.17
N LYS A 23 22.93 -5.09 15.60
CA LYS A 23 23.52 -5.83 16.72
C LYS A 23 23.12 -5.19 18.06
N GLY A 24 23.44 -5.87 19.16
CA GLY A 24 23.16 -5.36 20.50
C GLY A 24 23.89 -4.06 20.86
N ASP A 25 24.97 -3.70 20.16
CA ASP A 25 25.67 -2.42 20.28
C ASP A 25 25.12 -1.31 19.37
N GLY A 26 24.04 -1.58 18.65
CA GLY A 26 23.39 -0.65 17.73
C GLY A 26 24.02 -0.57 16.33
N SER A 27 25.18 -1.21 16.10
CA SER A 27 25.80 -1.25 14.76
C SER A 27 25.01 -2.16 13.81
N LEU A 28 25.09 -1.89 12.50
CA LEU A 28 24.43 -2.70 11.48
C LEU A 28 25.03 -4.12 11.46
N VAL A 29 24.16 -5.11 11.16
CA VAL A 29 24.61 -6.48 10.93
C VAL A 29 25.35 -6.59 9.59
N SER A 30 26.04 -7.71 9.35
CA SER A 30 26.59 -8.00 8.02
C SER A 30 25.47 -8.41 7.05
N ASP A 31 25.75 -8.29 5.74
CA ASP A 31 24.87 -8.75 4.66
C ASP A 31 24.48 -10.23 4.82
N ASN A 32 25.43 -11.09 5.12
CA ASN A 32 25.17 -12.52 5.38
C ASN A 32 24.22 -12.74 6.56
N THR A 33 24.34 -11.93 7.61
CA THR A 33 23.43 -12.00 8.77
C THR A 33 22.05 -11.52 8.39
N LEU A 34 21.96 -10.41 7.63
CA LEU A 34 20.70 -9.89 7.13
C LEU A 34 19.96 -10.93 6.27
N TYR A 35 20.66 -11.53 5.29
CA TYR A 35 20.04 -12.52 4.40
C TYR A 35 19.58 -13.77 5.16
N ARG A 36 20.30 -14.20 6.19
CA ARG A 36 19.84 -15.27 7.08
C ARG A 36 18.57 -14.86 7.85
N ASN A 37 18.53 -13.66 8.41
CA ASN A 37 17.36 -13.17 9.14
C ASN A 37 16.13 -13.07 8.22
N ILE A 38 16.31 -12.60 6.98
CA ILE A 38 15.26 -12.57 5.96
C ILE A 38 14.81 -14.00 5.62
N PHE A 39 15.75 -14.93 5.42
CA PHE A 39 15.44 -16.33 5.12
C PHE A 39 14.65 -16.98 6.27
N ASP A 40 15.08 -16.82 7.51
CA ASP A 40 14.43 -17.41 8.67
C ASP A 40 13.00 -16.87 8.83
N HIS A 41 12.83 -15.55 8.61
CA HIS A 41 11.51 -14.91 8.66
C HIS A 41 10.59 -15.42 7.54
N ILE A 42 11.00 -15.34 6.28
CA ILE A 42 10.18 -15.76 5.14
C ILE A 42 9.87 -17.26 5.25
N SER A 43 10.84 -18.10 5.64
CA SER A 43 10.62 -19.53 5.82
C SER A 43 9.60 -19.83 6.92
N SER A 44 9.63 -19.06 8.02
CA SER A 44 8.71 -19.23 9.13
C SER A 44 7.30 -18.76 8.78
N VAL A 45 7.16 -17.64 8.07
CA VAL A 45 5.86 -17.03 7.74
C VAL A 45 5.30 -17.64 6.48
N ALA A 46 5.94 -17.46 5.32
CA ALA A 46 5.42 -17.96 4.06
C ALA A 46 5.41 -19.50 4.03
N GLY A 47 6.45 -20.17 4.58
CA GLY A 47 6.51 -21.61 4.66
C GLY A 47 5.37 -22.23 5.48
N ARG A 48 4.96 -21.59 6.58
CA ARG A 48 3.81 -22.04 7.38
C ARG A 48 2.50 -22.04 6.58
N TYR A 49 2.34 -21.12 5.65
CA TYR A 49 1.12 -20.91 4.87
C TYR A 49 1.28 -21.31 3.40
N SER A 50 2.37 -22.01 3.05
CA SER A 50 2.62 -22.45 1.68
C SER A 50 1.43 -23.22 1.09
N GLY A 51 1.03 -22.85 -0.10
CA GLY A 51 -0.14 -23.37 -0.80
C GLY A 51 -1.50 -22.90 -0.27
N LYS A 52 -1.54 -22.00 0.73
CA LYS A 52 -2.78 -21.42 1.28
C LYS A 52 -2.93 -19.93 0.98
N ILE A 53 -1.83 -19.25 0.72
CA ILE A 53 -1.78 -17.83 0.36
C ILE A 53 -1.65 -17.74 -1.14
N LYS A 54 -2.50 -16.97 -1.80
CA LYS A 54 -2.48 -16.78 -3.25
C LYS A 54 -1.26 -16.01 -3.71
N GLY A 55 -0.87 -14.99 -2.96
CA GLY A 55 0.28 -14.15 -3.27
C GLY A 55 0.79 -13.38 -2.07
N TRP A 56 2.04 -12.93 -2.15
CA TRP A 56 2.74 -12.20 -1.10
C TRP A 56 3.23 -10.85 -1.60
N ASP A 57 2.99 -9.80 -0.83
CA ASP A 57 3.76 -8.57 -0.93
C ASP A 57 5.15 -8.87 -0.35
N VAL A 58 6.12 -9.15 -1.23
CA VAL A 58 7.44 -9.64 -0.83
C VAL A 58 8.28 -8.52 -0.24
N VAL A 59 8.33 -7.38 -0.93
CA VAL A 59 9.02 -6.16 -0.48
C VAL A 59 8.07 -4.98 -0.54
N ASN A 60 8.00 -4.26 0.56
CA ASN A 60 7.16 -3.07 0.72
C ASN A 60 8.00 -1.81 0.88
N GLU A 61 7.67 -0.76 0.11
CA GLU A 61 8.16 0.62 0.28
C GLU A 61 9.70 0.79 0.22
N ALA A 62 10.32 0.20 -0.80
CA ALA A 62 11.78 0.28 -0.97
C ALA A 62 12.27 1.57 -1.64
N ILE A 63 11.36 2.39 -2.21
CA ILE A 63 11.70 3.59 -2.99
C ILE A 63 11.03 4.85 -2.44
N LEU A 64 11.65 5.99 -2.73
CA LEU A 64 11.14 7.33 -2.42
C LEU A 64 10.30 7.86 -3.58
N ASP A 65 9.63 8.99 -3.38
CA ASP A 65 8.73 9.59 -4.36
C ASP A 65 9.44 10.09 -5.63
N ASP A 66 10.74 10.40 -5.52
CA ASP A 66 11.61 10.77 -6.65
C ASP A 66 12.18 9.56 -7.41
N GLY A 67 11.78 8.35 -7.04
CA GLY A 67 12.24 7.10 -7.64
C GLY A 67 13.62 6.62 -7.20
N SER A 68 14.25 7.26 -6.23
CA SER A 68 15.48 6.79 -5.61
C SER A 68 15.19 5.69 -4.58
N TYR A 69 16.19 4.87 -4.26
CA TYR A 69 16.05 3.87 -3.20
C TYR A 69 15.98 4.55 -1.82
N ARG A 70 15.10 4.02 -0.97
CA ARG A 70 15.02 4.43 0.43
C ARG A 70 16.24 3.94 1.20
N GLU A 71 17.08 4.83 1.71
CA GLU A 71 18.29 4.53 2.47
C GLU A 71 17.97 4.05 3.91
N ASN A 72 17.10 3.04 4.02
CA ASN A 72 16.84 2.34 5.29
C ASN A 72 18.01 1.39 5.67
N ASP A 73 17.90 0.71 6.81
CA ASP A 73 18.96 -0.18 7.27
C ASP A 73 19.21 -1.37 6.32
N PHE A 74 18.19 -1.91 5.66
CA PHE A 74 18.36 -2.96 4.65
C PHE A 74 19.25 -2.47 3.50
N TYR A 75 18.95 -1.27 2.99
CA TYR A 75 19.73 -0.67 1.91
C TYR A 75 21.16 -0.31 2.34
N LYS A 76 21.33 0.23 3.54
CA LYS A 76 22.67 0.54 4.07
C LYS A 76 23.56 -0.68 4.26
N ILE A 77 22.97 -1.86 4.51
CA ILE A 77 23.69 -3.12 4.68
C ILE A 77 24.06 -3.72 3.33
N SER A 78 23.14 -3.74 2.35
CA SER A 78 23.29 -4.56 1.14
C SER A 78 22.87 -3.86 -0.16
N ALA A 79 22.74 -2.53 -0.16
CA ALA A 79 22.17 -1.78 -1.28
C ALA A 79 20.81 -2.38 -1.69
N ASP A 80 20.52 -2.51 -2.99
CA ASP A 80 19.28 -3.11 -3.48
C ASP A 80 19.25 -4.66 -3.47
N GLU A 81 20.35 -5.32 -3.08
CA GLU A 81 20.45 -6.79 -3.07
C GLU A 81 19.43 -7.45 -2.14
N TYR A 82 19.05 -6.83 -1.01
CA TYR A 82 18.03 -7.41 -0.13
C TYR A 82 16.70 -7.63 -0.84
N ILE A 83 16.34 -6.77 -1.81
CA ILE A 83 15.11 -6.91 -2.60
C ILE A 83 15.15 -8.23 -3.38
N PHE A 84 16.20 -8.44 -4.16
CA PHE A 84 16.34 -9.63 -5.01
C PHE A 84 16.45 -10.91 -4.19
N LYS A 85 17.17 -10.85 -3.06
CA LYS A 85 17.25 -11.97 -2.11
C LYS A 85 15.90 -12.33 -1.50
N SER A 86 15.07 -11.34 -1.20
CA SER A 86 13.72 -11.57 -0.67
C SER A 86 12.84 -12.29 -1.69
N PHE A 87 12.85 -11.87 -2.96
CA PHE A 87 12.11 -12.54 -4.03
C PHE A 87 12.63 -13.95 -4.31
N GLU A 88 13.96 -14.15 -4.33
CA GLU A 88 14.58 -15.47 -4.47
C GLU A 88 14.11 -16.43 -3.36
N ILE A 89 14.15 -15.97 -2.11
CA ILE A 89 13.76 -16.79 -0.96
C ILE A 89 12.25 -17.06 -0.98
N ALA A 90 11.42 -16.04 -1.22
CA ALA A 90 9.98 -16.21 -1.25
C ALA A 90 9.55 -17.25 -2.30
N HIS A 91 10.10 -17.16 -3.52
CA HIS A 91 9.82 -18.14 -4.57
C HIS A 91 10.27 -19.57 -4.21
N LYS A 92 11.41 -19.72 -3.54
CA LYS A 92 11.88 -21.04 -3.09
C LYS A 92 11.00 -21.65 -2.01
N ILE A 93 10.48 -20.82 -1.12
CA ILE A 93 9.67 -21.27 0.02
C ILE A 93 8.22 -21.57 -0.37
N ASP A 94 7.62 -20.72 -1.23
CA ASP A 94 6.26 -20.91 -1.74
C ASP A 94 6.23 -20.70 -3.26
N PRO A 95 6.63 -21.71 -4.04
CA PRO A 95 6.82 -21.59 -5.50
C PRO A 95 5.52 -21.35 -6.26
N ASN A 96 4.38 -21.63 -5.65
CA ASN A 96 3.06 -21.48 -6.29
C ASN A 96 2.39 -20.14 -5.97
N ALA A 97 2.84 -19.43 -4.93
CA ALA A 97 2.31 -18.11 -4.60
C ALA A 97 2.76 -17.08 -5.63
N GLU A 98 1.88 -16.12 -5.93
CA GLU A 98 2.23 -14.93 -6.71
C GLU A 98 3.10 -14.00 -5.85
N LEU A 99 4.04 -13.27 -6.47
CA LEU A 99 5.00 -12.41 -5.77
C LEU A 99 4.87 -10.97 -6.26
N TYR A 100 4.73 -10.02 -5.33
CA TYR A 100 4.47 -8.63 -5.61
C TYR A 100 5.50 -7.70 -4.95
N TYR A 101 5.78 -6.58 -5.62
CA TYR A 101 6.34 -5.39 -5.02
C TYR A 101 5.19 -4.43 -4.69
N ASN A 102 5.16 -3.81 -3.52
CA ASN A 102 4.09 -2.93 -3.07
C ASN A 102 4.63 -1.58 -2.58
N ASP A 103 3.99 -0.45 -2.98
CA ASP A 103 4.40 0.88 -2.53
C ASP A 103 3.25 1.90 -2.60
N PHE A 104 3.39 3.02 -1.89
CA PHE A 104 2.48 4.15 -1.92
C PHE A 104 2.91 5.19 -2.97
N SER A 105 2.07 6.21 -3.23
CA SER A 105 2.32 7.31 -4.19
C SER A 105 2.73 6.85 -5.59
N MET A 106 2.30 5.67 -6.01
CA MET A 106 2.64 5.07 -7.31
C MET A 106 2.03 5.82 -8.50
N TYR A 107 1.17 6.80 -8.25
CA TYR A 107 0.69 7.74 -9.26
C TYR A 107 1.76 8.75 -9.70
N LYS A 108 2.84 8.91 -8.92
CA LYS A 108 3.98 9.75 -9.29
C LYS A 108 4.83 9.06 -10.35
N PRO A 109 5.08 9.70 -11.52
CA PRO A 109 5.75 9.03 -12.65
C PRO A 109 7.12 8.45 -12.29
N GLU A 110 7.95 9.18 -11.53
CA GLU A 110 9.30 8.77 -11.16
C GLU A 110 9.27 7.52 -10.27
N LYS A 111 8.30 7.45 -9.36
CA LYS A 111 8.14 6.31 -8.45
C LYS A 111 7.58 5.09 -9.16
N CYS A 112 6.59 5.27 -10.02
CA CYS A 112 6.05 4.20 -10.86
C CYS A 112 7.14 3.61 -11.76
N ASP A 113 7.92 4.46 -12.44
CA ASP A 113 9.04 4.03 -13.30
C ASP A 113 10.12 3.30 -12.49
N ALA A 114 10.37 3.71 -11.25
CA ALA A 114 11.33 3.03 -10.37
C ALA A 114 10.83 1.64 -9.95
N ALA A 115 9.55 1.48 -9.61
CA ALA A 115 8.97 0.18 -9.31
C ALA A 115 9.05 -0.77 -10.51
N ILE A 116 8.74 -0.29 -11.71
CA ILE A 116 8.88 -1.04 -12.96
C ILE A 116 10.36 -1.44 -13.18
N ARG A 117 11.32 -0.53 -12.92
CA ARG A 117 12.76 -0.86 -13.00
C ARG A 117 13.17 -1.96 -12.03
N ILE A 118 12.66 -1.94 -10.78
CA ILE A 118 12.90 -3.00 -9.81
C ILE A 118 12.34 -4.33 -10.33
N ALA A 119 11.11 -4.34 -10.80
CA ALA A 119 10.46 -5.52 -11.32
C ALA A 119 11.22 -6.11 -12.53
N ASN A 120 11.65 -5.29 -13.46
CA ASN A 120 12.48 -5.71 -14.59
C ASN A 120 13.83 -6.29 -14.14
N LYS A 121 14.53 -5.65 -13.18
CA LYS A 121 15.78 -6.19 -12.62
C LYS A 121 15.57 -7.58 -11.95
N ILE A 122 14.42 -7.81 -11.32
CA ILE A 122 14.08 -9.13 -10.76
C ILE A 122 14.00 -10.16 -11.88
N LEU A 123 13.30 -9.86 -12.98
CA LEU A 123 13.20 -10.76 -14.15
C LEU A 123 14.55 -10.96 -14.85
N GLU A 124 15.36 -9.91 -15.04
CA GLU A 124 16.70 -9.99 -15.65
C GLU A 124 17.65 -10.91 -14.87
N ARG A 125 17.45 -11.06 -13.56
CA ARG A 125 18.18 -12.00 -12.72
C ARG A 125 17.63 -13.43 -12.76
N GLY A 126 16.62 -13.69 -13.59
CA GLY A 126 15.94 -14.99 -13.67
C GLY A 126 15.07 -15.30 -12.45
N LEU A 127 14.69 -14.28 -11.68
CA LEU A 127 13.79 -14.39 -10.55
C LEU A 127 12.34 -14.12 -10.99
N ARG A 128 11.39 -14.45 -10.11
CA ARG A 128 9.96 -14.27 -10.37
C ARG A 128 9.41 -13.04 -9.66
N ILE A 129 8.60 -12.27 -10.38
CA ILE A 129 7.67 -11.27 -9.89
C ILE A 129 6.43 -11.31 -10.79
N ASP A 130 5.25 -11.24 -10.21
CA ASP A 130 3.98 -11.38 -10.94
C ASP A 130 3.24 -10.05 -11.09
N GLY A 131 3.44 -9.11 -10.19
CA GLY A 131 2.72 -7.83 -10.23
C GLY A 131 3.30 -6.76 -9.33
N ILE A 132 2.74 -5.55 -9.49
CA ILE A 132 3.09 -4.36 -8.74
C ILE A 132 1.82 -3.87 -8.02
N GLY A 133 1.93 -3.70 -6.71
CA GLY A 133 0.89 -3.16 -5.84
C GLY A 133 0.99 -1.65 -5.71
N LEU A 134 -0.14 -0.98 -5.89
CA LEU A 134 -0.35 0.43 -5.60
C LEU A 134 -1.19 0.51 -4.33
N GLN A 135 -0.63 1.03 -3.23
CA GLN A 135 -1.37 1.10 -1.95
C GLN A 135 -2.66 1.92 -2.06
N ALA A 136 -2.66 2.99 -2.83
CA ALA A 136 -3.84 3.83 -3.05
C ALA A 136 -4.37 4.52 -1.79
N HIS A 137 -3.47 5.03 -0.95
CA HIS A 137 -3.78 5.97 0.12
C HIS A 137 -3.94 7.38 -0.46
N TRP A 138 -5.15 7.71 -0.86
CA TRP A 138 -5.45 8.92 -1.62
C TRP A 138 -6.27 9.91 -0.82
N GLY A 139 -6.52 11.08 -1.43
CA GLY A 139 -7.42 12.10 -0.91
C GLY A 139 -8.59 12.38 -1.84
N LEU A 140 -9.42 13.33 -1.43
CA LEU A 140 -10.60 13.73 -2.21
C LEU A 140 -10.22 14.34 -3.57
N ASP A 141 -9.08 15.03 -3.65
CA ASP A 141 -8.61 15.82 -4.78
C ASP A 141 -7.28 15.35 -5.37
N TYR A 142 -6.67 14.32 -4.78
CA TYR A 142 -5.42 13.74 -5.28
C TYR A 142 -5.40 12.20 -5.14
N PRO A 143 -4.66 11.52 -6.02
CA PRO A 143 -4.17 11.95 -7.32
C PRO A 143 -5.31 12.22 -8.30
N SER A 144 -5.04 12.88 -9.43
CA SER A 144 -6.02 12.99 -10.51
C SER A 144 -6.34 11.62 -11.13
N ILE A 145 -7.49 11.50 -11.76
CA ILE A 145 -7.88 10.27 -12.48
C ILE A 145 -6.87 9.92 -13.58
N ASP A 146 -6.36 10.93 -14.28
CA ASP A 146 -5.35 10.75 -15.35
C ASP A 146 -4.00 10.21 -14.82
N GLU A 147 -3.58 10.64 -13.62
CA GLU A 147 -2.38 10.09 -12.97
C GLU A 147 -2.55 8.63 -12.57
N ILE A 148 -3.74 8.27 -12.04
CA ILE A 148 -4.05 6.88 -11.72
C ILE A 148 -4.06 6.04 -13.00
N GLU A 149 -4.74 6.50 -14.04
CA GLU A 149 -4.82 5.81 -15.34
C GLU A 149 -3.44 5.59 -15.95
N THR A 150 -2.59 6.63 -15.92
CA THR A 150 -1.22 6.57 -16.43
C THR A 150 -0.43 5.47 -15.73
N SER A 151 -0.55 5.33 -14.42
CA SER A 151 0.16 4.29 -13.66
C SER A 151 -0.33 2.89 -13.99
N ILE A 152 -1.65 2.70 -14.13
CA ILE A 152 -2.25 1.43 -14.55
C ILE A 152 -1.68 1.00 -15.90
N LEU A 153 -1.71 1.91 -16.89
CA LEU A 153 -1.25 1.63 -18.24
C LEU A 153 0.25 1.32 -18.28
N LYS A 154 1.07 2.13 -17.62
CA LYS A 154 2.54 1.92 -17.56
C LYS A 154 2.92 0.55 -16.99
N ILE A 155 2.33 0.17 -15.86
CA ILE A 155 2.61 -1.12 -15.20
C ILE A 155 2.15 -2.28 -16.09
N HIS A 156 0.96 -2.17 -16.66
CA HIS A 156 0.41 -3.20 -17.54
C HIS A 156 1.24 -3.35 -18.83
N GLU A 157 1.62 -2.24 -19.48
CA GLU A 157 2.47 -2.23 -20.68
C GLU A 157 3.87 -2.80 -20.41
N ALA A 158 4.38 -2.67 -19.19
CA ALA A 158 5.61 -3.31 -18.77
C ALA A 158 5.47 -4.83 -18.50
N GLY A 159 4.25 -5.39 -18.64
CA GLY A 159 3.97 -6.81 -18.51
C GLY A 159 3.65 -7.29 -17.09
N PHE A 160 3.36 -6.39 -16.16
CA PHE A 160 3.03 -6.73 -14.77
C PHE A 160 1.54 -6.58 -14.49
N ARG A 161 1.04 -7.41 -13.57
CA ARG A 161 -0.31 -7.28 -13.03
C ARG A 161 -0.41 -6.04 -12.15
N VAL A 162 -1.58 -5.39 -12.20
CA VAL A 162 -1.88 -4.20 -11.38
C VAL A 162 -2.78 -4.60 -10.22
N HIS A 163 -2.37 -4.26 -9.01
CA HIS A 163 -3.17 -4.46 -7.80
C HIS A 163 -3.31 -3.14 -7.04
N PHE A 164 -4.52 -2.79 -6.65
CA PHE A 164 -4.77 -1.77 -5.64
C PHE A 164 -4.87 -2.48 -4.29
N THR A 165 -3.91 -2.22 -3.40
CA THR A 165 -3.66 -3.10 -2.25
C THR A 165 -4.22 -2.56 -0.95
N GLU A 166 -4.39 -1.25 -0.82
CA GLU A 166 -4.68 -0.59 0.46
C GLU A 166 -5.59 0.63 0.30
N LEU A 167 -6.57 0.56 -0.62
CA LEU A 167 -7.40 1.71 -0.99
C LEU A 167 -8.13 2.30 0.22
N ASP A 168 -7.88 3.57 0.46
CA ASP A 168 -8.64 4.45 1.35
C ASP A 168 -8.57 5.91 0.86
N ILE A 169 -9.61 6.70 1.14
CA ILE A 169 -9.71 8.09 0.70
C ILE A 169 -9.76 9.02 1.92
N ASP A 170 -8.67 9.72 2.19
CA ASP A 170 -8.59 10.69 3.28
C ASP A 170 -9.54 11.87 3.01
N VAL A 171 -10.45 12.12 3.95
CA VAL A 171 -11.40 13.26 3.87
C VAL A 171 -10.95 14.45 4.71
N LEU A 172 -9.87 14.30 5.46
CA LEU A 172 -9.31 15.37 6.28
C LEU A 172 -8.25 16.15 5.51
N PRO A 173 -7.99 17.40 5.88
CA PRO A 173 -6.92 18.19 5.29
C PRO A 173 -5.57 17.44 5.34
N ASN A 174 -4.80 17.54 4.27
CA ASN A 174 -3.45 17.02 4.22
C ASN A 174 -2.54 17.83 5.15
N LEU A 175 -2.04 17.20 6.20
CA LEU A 175 -1.23 17.88 7.21
C LEU A 175 0.07 18.46 6.67
N TRP A 176 0.63 17.83 5.65
CA TRP A 176 1.88 18.27 5.01
C TRP A 176 1.72 19.54 4.17
N GLU A 177 0.47 19.91 3.84
CA GLU A 177 0.13 21.11 3.07
C GLU A 177 -0.31 22.28 3.98
N ILE A 178 -0.51 22.03 5.27
CA ILE A 178 -0.91 23.08 6.24
C ILE A 178 0.34 23.75 6.80
N GLU A 179 0.54 25.00 6.42
CA GLU A 179 1.66 25.81 6.92
C GLU A 179 1.61 25.94 8.45
N GLY A 180 2.70 25.58 9.12
CA GLY A 180 2.81 25.63 10.58
C GLY A 180 2.18 24.44 11.32
N ALA A 181 1.74 23.39 10.61
CA ALA A 181 1.28 22.17 11.26
C ALA A 181 2.47 21.45 11.91
N ASP A 182 2.44 21.32 13.23
CA ASP A 182 3.39 20.50 14.00
C ASP A 182 2.70 19.18 14.37
N LEU A 183 3.35 18.04 14.03
CA LEU A 183 2.85 16.72 14.39
C LEU A 183 2.79 16.46 15.90
N SER A 184 3.39 17.37 16.72
CA SER A 184 3.25 17.39 18.18
C SER A 184 1.96 18.05 18.66
N ASP A 185 1.21 18.77 17.80
CA ASP A 185 -0.01 19.45 18.16
C ASP A 185 -1.10 18.49 18.65
N ASN A 186 -1.94 18.97 19.57
CA ASN A 186 -3.07 18.19 20.05
C ASN A 186 -4.21 18.20 19.02
N PHE A 187 -4.18 17.27 18.09
CA PHE A 187 -5.14 17.12 17.00
C PHE A 187 -6.58 16.93 17.46
N LYS A 188 -6.81 16.42 18.67
CA LYS A 188 -8.18 16.30 19.23
C LYS A 188 -8.85 17.62 19.43
N SER A 189 -8.08 18.68 19.72
CA SER A 189 -8.58 20.02 20.01
C SER A 189 -8.46 21.00 18.85
N ASN A 190 -7.71 20.67 17.80
CA ASN A 190 -7.48 21.55 16.66
C ASN A 190 -8.54 21.30 15.57
N ASP A 191 -9.48 22.27 15.42
CA ASP A 191 -10.59 22.17 14.47
C ASP A 191 -10.14 22.28 13.00
N GLN A 192 -9.00 22.90 12.73
CA GLN A 192 -8.45 22.98 11.37
C GLN A 192 -7.91 21.63 10.91
N LEU A 193 -7.32 20.87 11.82
CA LEU A 193 -6.66 19.60 11.55
C LEU A 193 -7.59 18.38 11.71
N ASN A 194 -8.68 18.57 12.45
CA ASN A 194 -9.69 17.55 12.72
C ASN A 194 -11.10 18.15 12.68
N PRO A 195 -11.55 18.66 11.53
CA PRO A 195 -12.79 19.43 11.43
C PRO A 195 -14.06 18.62 11.66
N TYR A 196 -14.02 17.30 11.47
CA TYR A 196 -15.22 16.45 11.48
C TYR A 196 -15.29 15.52 12.70
N LYS A 197 -15.00 16.06 13.90
CA LYS A 197 -14.90 15.27 15.15
C LYS A 197 -16.16 14.50 15.51
N SER A 198 -17.32 15.05 15.24
CA SER A 198 -18.61 14.48 15.66
C SER A 198 -19.31 13.69 14.55
N SER A 199 -19.24 14.18 13.32
CA SER A 199 -19.87 13.54 12.16
C SER A 199 -19.28 14.10 10.87
N LEU A 200 -19.35 13.32 9.81
CA LEU A 200 -18.99 13.77 8.46
C LEU A 200 -20.15 14.61 7.91
N PRO A 201 -19.92 15.87 7.46
CA PRO A 201 -20.94 16.67 6.79
C PRO A 201 -21.43 15.99 5.50
N ASP A 202 -22.72 16.16 5.17
CA ASP A 202 -23.30 15.59 3.95
C ASP A 202 -22.56 16.03 2.69
N SER A 203 -22.12 17.28 2.61
CA SER A 203 -21.34 17.81 1.48
C SER A 203 -20.01 17.07 1.28
N ILE A 204 -19.31 16.70 2.38
CA ILE A 204 -18.06 15.94 2.32
C ILE A 204 -18.35 14.46 2.03
N SER A 205 -19.45 13.92 2.55
CA SER A 205 -19.92 12.58 2.21
C SER A 205 -20.23 12.46 0.71
N ASP A 206 -20.84 13.48 0.11
CA ASP A 206 -21.10 13.53 -1.33
C ASP A 206 -19.79 13.61 -2.14
N LEU A 207 -18.83 14.43 -1.71
CA LEU A 207 -17.50 14.49 -2.36
C LEU A 207 -16.79 13.13 -2.28
N LEU A 208 -16.80 12.48 -1.12
CA LEU A 208 -16.22 11.16 -0.97
C LEU A 208 -16.89 10.13 -1.89
N SER A 209 -18.23 10.16 -1.98
CA SER A 209 -18.98 9.26 -2.84
C SER A 209 -18.66 9.47 -4.31
N ASN A 210 -18.62 10.73 -4.77
CA ASN A 210 -18.26 11.08 -6.13
C ASN A 210 -16.83 10.62 -6.45
N ARG A 211 -15.89 10.87 -5.52
CA ARG A 211 -14.48 10.45 -5.69
C ARG A 211 -14.34 8.94 -5.85
N TYR A 212 -15.03 8.17 -5.02
CA TYR A 212 -15.06 6.72 -5.17
C TYR A 212 -15.70 6.28 -6.49
N SER A 213 -16.78 6.92 -6.92
CA SER A 213 -17.44 6.61 -8.20
C SER A 213 -16.50 6.84 -9.38
N GLU A 214 -15.82 7.99 -9.46
CA GLU A 214 -14.83 8.30 -10.50
C GLU A 214 -13.70 7.25 -10.55
N ILE A 215 -13.17 6.86 -9.39
CA ILE A 215 -12.12 5.84 -9.29
C ILE A 215 -12.63 4.48 -9.77
N PHE A 216 -13.83 4.07 -9.37
CA PHE A 216 -14.38 2.78 -9.75
C PHE A 216 -14.86 2.74 -11.21
N GLU A 217 -15.28 3.86 -11.79
CA GLU A 217 -15.49 3.99 -13.24
C GLU A 217 -14.18 3.78 -14.02
N LEU A 218 -13.07 4.36 -13.53
CA LEU A 218 -11.75 4.12 -14.10
C LEU A 218 -11.33 2.65 -13.97
N PHE A 219 -11.53 2.05 -12.80
CA PHE A 219 -11.20 0.65 -12.56
C PHE A 219 -12.01 -0.29 -13.46
N ASP A 220 -13.27 0.01 -13.67
CA ASP A 220 -14.12 -0.75 -14.59
C ASP A 220 -13.67 -0.58 -16.06
N LYS A 221 -13.30 0.63 -16.47
CA LYS A 221 -12.72 0.90 -17.80
C LYS A 221 -11.48 0.05 -18.09
N HIS A 222 -10.69 -0.26 -17.05
CA HIS A 222 -9.44 -1.03 -17.14
C HIS A 222 -9.51 -2.37 -16.38
N ASN A 223 -10.70 -2.96 -16.27
CA ASN A 223 -10.90 -4.20 -15.51
C ASN A 223 -10.11 -5.40 -16.08
N ASP A 224 -9.72 -5.34 -17.34
CA ASP A 224 -8.84 -6.32 -18.01
C ASP A 224 -7.36 -6.22 -17.57
N LYS A 225 -6.96 -5.14 -16.88
CA LYS A 225 -5.59 -4.84 -16.43
C LYS A 225 -5.42 -4.88 -14.93
N ILE A 226 -6.52 -4.76 -14.19
CA ILE A 226 -6.55 -4.70 -12.73
C ILE A 226 -7.02 -6.04 -12.19
N ASP A 227 -6.16 -6.76 -11.49
CA ASP A 227 -6.50 -8.07 -10.94
C ASP A 227 -7.23 -7.99 -9.60
N ARG A 228 -7.01 -6.93 -8.82
CA ARG A 228 -7.55 -6.82 -7.46
C ARG A 228 -7.63 -5.38 -6.97
N VAL A 229 -8.69 -5.09 -6.21
CA VAL A 229 -8.81 -3.88 -5.37
C VAL A 229 -9.09 -4.32 -3.94
N THR A 230 -8.27 -3.88 -3.00
CA THR A 230 -8.39 -4.17 -1.57
C THR A 230 -8.52 -2.86 -0.80
N PHE A 231 -9.53 -2.74 0.04
CA PHE A 231 -9.67 -1.61 0.97
C PHE A 231 -8.81 -1.82 2.21
N TRP A 232 -8.17 -0.74 2.70
CA TRP A 232 -7.31 -0.80 3.88
C TRP A 232 -8.07 -0.60 5.17
N GLY A 233 -8.99 -1.48 5.43
CA GLY A 233 -9.81 -1.52 6.64
C GLY A 233 -11.24 -1.97 6.36
N LEU A 234 -11.91 -2.37 7.44
CA LEU A 234 -13.28 -2.85 7.38
C LEU A 234 -14.29 -1.69 7.40
N SER A 235 -14.04 -0.70 8.28
CA SER A 235 -14.91 0.46 8.48
C SER A 235 -14.11 1.66 9.01
N ASP A 236 -14.70 2.84 8.95
CA ASP A 236 -14.08 4.09 9.41
C ASP A 236 -13.55 3.99 10.85
N GLY A 237 -14.19 3.20 11.71
CA GLY A 237 -13.76 2.98 13.09
C GLY A 237 -12.44 2.21 13.20
N HIS A 238 -12.10 1.40 12.20
CA HIS A 238 -10.89 0.58 12.16
C HIS A 238 -9.79 1.17 11.28
N SER A 239 -9.99 2.37 10.70
CA SER A 239 -9.01 3.00 9.84
C SER A 239 -7.78 3.46 10.63
N TRP A 240 -6.59 3.12 10.15
CA TRP A 240 -5.31 3.60 10.65
C TRP A 240 -5.18 5.13 10.60
N LYS A 241 -5.88 5.79 9.67
CA LYS A 241 -5.91 7.24 9.51
C LYS A 241 -6.54 7.99 10.69
N ASN A 242 -7.14 7.30 11.65
CA ASN A 242 -7.55 7.88 12.92
C ASN A 242 -6.37 8.16 13.85
N ASP A 243 -5.24 7.47 13.64
CA ASP A 243 -4.07 7.55 14.52
C ASP A 243 -2.79 7.97 13.78
N TRP A 244 -2.86 8.12 12.46
CA TRP A 244 -1.74 8.55 11.64
C TRP A 244 -2.16 9.70 10.70
N PRO A 245 -1.30 10.70 10.42
CA PRO A 245 0.05 10.91 10.96
C PRO A 245 0.06 11.34 12.43
N ALA A 246 -1.11 11.58 13.02
CA ALA A 246 -1.23 11.95 14.42
C ALA A 246 -2.45 11.31 15.07
N LYS A 247 -2.28 10.88 16.32
CA LYS A 247 -3.34 10.22 17.10
C LYS A 247 -4.51 11.13 17.41
N GLY A 248 -5.72 10.58 17.33
CA GLY A 248 -6.95 11.24 17.74
C GLY A 248 -7.64 12.05 16.66
N ARG A 249 -7.27 11.86 15.41
CA ARG A 249 -8.05 12.32 14.25
C ARG A 249 -9.32 11.49 14.13
N THR A 250 -10.36 12.08 13.56
CA THR A 250 -11.60 11.36 13.24
C THR A 250 -11.78 11.36 11.73
N ASN A 251 -11.29 10.30 11.07
CA ASN A 251 -11.34 10.18 9.62
C ASN A 251 -12.49 9.27 9.16
N TYR A 252 -12.91 9.40 7.91
CA TYR A 252 -14.04 8.67 7.32
C TYR A 252 -13.68 8.10 5.92
N PRO A 253 -12.56 7.36 5.80
CA PRO A 253 -11.97 7.07 4.49
C PRO A 253 -12.58 5.86 3.77
N LEU A 254 -13.38 5.04 4.46
CA LEU A 254 -13.83 3.74 3.97
C LEU A 254 -15.30 3.72 3.54
N LEU A 255 -15.76 2.58 3.05
CA LEU A 255 -17.12 2.41 2.51
C LEU A 255 -18.17 2.15 3.59
N PHE A 256 -17.75 1.76 4.79
CA PHE A 256 -18.62 1.53 5.94
C PHE A 256 -18.30 2.52 7.05
N ASP A 257 -19.34 3.02 7.70
CA ASP A 257 -19.23 3.93 8.82
C ASP A 257 -18.69 3.23 10.10
N ARG A 258 -18.61 3.98 11.21
CA ARG A 258 -18.10 3.45 12.51
C ARG A 258 -19.00 2.41 13.12
N GLU A 259 -20.27 2.39 12.77
CA GLU A 259 -21.29 1.42 13.17
C GLU A 259 -21.42 0.25 12.19
N ASN A 260 -20.54 0.19 11.17
CA ASN A 260 -20.52 -0.78 10.08
C ASN A 260 -21.75 -0.73 9.15
N ASN A 261 -22.43 0.43 9.07
CA ASN A 261 -23.45 0.63 8.05
C ASN A 261 -22.82 1.06 6.73
N PRO A 262 -23.39 0.65 5.58
CA PRO A 262 -22.89 1.07 4.28
C PRO A 262 -23.14 2.56 4.03
N LYS A 263 -22.09 3.30 3.72
CA LYS A 263 -22.12 4.72 3.37
C LYS A 263 -22.67 4.93 1.96
N LYS A 264 -22.93 6.18 1.59
CA LYS A 264 -23.37 6.56 0.24
C LYS A 264 -22.40 6.03 -0.82
N ALA A 265 -21.08 6.20 -0.61
CA ALA A 265 -20.05 5.72 -1.52
C ALA A 265 -20.17 4.22 -1.84
N TYR A 266 -20.46 3.38 -0.84
CA TYR A 266 -20.72 1.96 -1.07
C TYR A 266 -21.91 1.74 -2.02
N LYS A 267 -23.01 2.46 -1.77
CA LYS A 267 -24.25 2.30 -2.56
C LYS A 267 -24.05 2.74 -4.01
N ASP A 268 -23.36 3.87 -4.21
CA ASP A 268 -23.10 4.42 -5.53
C ASP A 268 -22.18 3.50 -6.35
N ILE A 269 -21.10 2.97 -5.74
CA ILE A 269 -20.25 1.94 -6.38
C ILE A 269 -21.07 0.71 -6.78
N MET A 270 -21.92 0.20 -5.87
CA MET A 270 -22.73 -0.98 -6.17
C MET A 270 -23.71 -0.75 -7.31
N MET A 271 -24.22 0.48 -7.50
CA MET A 271 -25.06 0.84 -8.63
C MET A 271 -24.29 0.76 -9.95
N LEU A 272 -23.04 1.23 -10.02
CA LEU A 272 -22.19 1.14 -11.22
C LEU A 272 -22.06 -0.29 -11.77
N PHE A 273 -22.08 -1.29 -10.89
CA PHE A 273 -21.93 -2.70 -11.30
C PHE A 273 -23.25 -3.47 -11.41
N ASN A 274 -24.37 -2.96 -10.85
CA ASN A 274 -25.68 -3.62 -10.96
C ASN A 274 -26.46 -3.23 -12.22
N GLU A 275 -26.06 -2.15 -12.91
CA GLU A 275 -26.71 -1.69 -14.16
C GLU A 275 -26.12 -2.37 -15.41
N LYS A 276 -25.20 -3.31 -15.24
CA LYS A 276 -24.58 -4.10 -16.31
C LYS A 276 -25.07 -5.55 -16.27
#